data_1c75336fe1706198142645d0cd4b3a61
#
_entry.id   1c75336fe1706198142645d0cd4b3a61
#
_cell.length_a   1.000
_cell.length_b   1.000
_cell.length_c   1.000
_cell.angle_alpha   90.00
_cell.angle_beta   90.00
_cell.angle_gamma   90.00
#
_symmetry.space_group_name_H-M   'P 1'
#
loop_
_entity.id
_entity.type
_entity.pdbx_description
1 polymer ?
#
loop_
_entity_poly.entity_id
_entity_poly.type
_entity_poly.pdbx_seq_one_letter_code
_entity_poly.pdbx_strand_id
1 'polypeptide(L)'
;MILVTARADAPDVVAGLDSGADDYLTKPVDQAALTARVRAMLRIKALHDTVREQAQRLEAQAAELALWNRGLEERVAAQLGEIERIGRLKRFLAPQVVERIVAFGGEAILERHRRDIVVLFCDLRGFTAFAETAEPEDVMAVLSEYHSSLGPLIHRYEGTLDRFTGDGMLVVFNDPMPCPDAALRAVRLAVEMREAVAMLAREWLARGHEIGFGVGIAQGYATLGRIGFEGRSDYTAIGTVTNLAARLCDVAEDGQILVTRRIAAATESAARFETLGEIAMKGLVRPVAVANVVSLPP
;
A
#
# COMPACT_ATOMS: atom_id res chain seq x y z
N MET A 1 32.61 33.19 54.81
CA MET A 1 33.62 33.98 55.59
C MET A 1 33.20 33.98 57.07
N ILE A 2 34.09 33.63 58.05
CA ILE A 2 33.80 33.72 59.49
C ILE A 2 34.39 35.01 60.02
N LEU A 3 33.57 35.87 60.61
CA LEU A 3 34.00 37.09 61.21
C LEU A 3 34.46 36.82 62.67
N VAL A 4 35.67 37.27 63.05
CA VAL A 4 36.18 37.15 64.41
C VAL A 4 36.23 38.55 65.05
N THR A 5 35.41 38.81 66.11
CA THR A 5 35.23 40.13 66.67
C THR A 5 35.45 40.13 68.21
N ALA A 6 35.89 41.22 68.74
CA ALA A 6 35.94 41.45 70.23
C ALA A 6 34.62 42.01 70.77
N ARG A 7 33.70 42.43 69.92
CA ARG A 7 32.38 42.96 70.25
C ARG A 7 31.34 41.85 70.23
N ALA A 8 30.62 41.67 71.31
CA ALA A 8 29.62 40.61 71.48
C ALA A 8 28.18 41.17 71.55
N ASP A 9 27.98 42.46 71.32
CA ASP A 9 26.68 43.12 71.44
C ASP A 9 25.80 42.73 70.18
N ALA A 10 24.51 42.51 70.45
CA ALA A 10 23.59 42.04 69.39
C ALA A 10 23.56 42.93 68.14
N PRO A 11 23.63 44.28 68.22
CA PRO A 11 23.67 45.13 67.03
C PRO A 11 24.93 44.95 66.17
N ASP A 12 26.11 44.75 66.81
CA ASP A 12 27.38 44.56 66.09
C ASP A 12 27.44 43.19 65.38
N VAL A 13 26.79 42.16 65.92
CA VAL A 13 26.67 40.85 65.39
C VAL A 13 25.80 40.88 64.13
N VAL A 14 24.63 41.51 64.15
CA VAL A 14 23.72 41.69 63.04
C VAL A 14 24.40 42.44 61.89
N ALA A 15 25.05 43.55 62.20
CA ALA A 15 25.79 44.36 61.23
C ALA A 15 26.94 43.57 60.57
N GLY A 16 27.58 42.65 61.26
CA GLY A 16 28.60 41.75 60.70
C GLY A 16 28.04 40.70 59.75
N LEU A 17 26.92 40.11 60.08
CA LEU A 17 26.23 39.14 59.21
C LEU A 17 25.65 39.85 58.00
N ASP A 18 25.02 41.00 58.15
CA ASP A 18 24.46 41.80 57.05
C ASP A 18 25.57 42.32 56.10
N SER A 19 26.78 42.46 56.55
CA SER A 19 27.93 42.79 55.68
C SER A 19 28.45 41.66 54.84
N GLY A 20 27.79 40.47 54.87
CA GLY A 20 28.12 39.30 54.04
C GLY A 20 29.03 38.28 54.75
N ALA A 21 29.12 38.29 56.05
CA ALA A 21 29.74 37.22 56.82
C ALA A 21 28.75 36.05 56.97
N ASP A 22 29.20 34.82 56.71
CA ASP A 22 28.38 33.59 56.82
C ASP A 22 28.22 33.16 58.28
N ASP A 23 29.14 33.62 59.20
CA ASP A 23 29.09 33.33 60.62
C ASP A 23 30.04 34.29 61.41
N TYR A 24 29.93 34.34 62.75
CA TYR A 24 30.78 35.13 63.59
C TYR A 24 31.30 34.33 64.77
N LEU A 25 32.46 34.79 65.38
CA LEU A 25 33.05 34.28 66.61
C LEU A 25 33.54 35.43 67.47
N THR A 26 33.28 35.37 68.78
CA THR A 26 33.76 36.35 69.73
C THR A 26 35.13 35.99 70.31
N LYS A 27 35.98 36.94 70.55
CA LYS A 27 37.25 36.78 71.30
C LYS A 27 36.98 36.75 72.80
N PRO A 28 37.68 35.86 73.60
CA PRO A 28 38.70 34.91 73.15
C PRO A 28 38.10 33.74 72.35
N VAL A 29 38.77 33.35 71.29
CA VAL A 29 38.27 32.32 70.37
C VAL A 29 38.43 30.92 70.97
N ASP A 30 37.33 30.23 71.19
CA ASP A 30 37.33 28.78 71.49
C ASP A 30 37.65 27.98 70.25
N GLN A 31 38.74 27.22 70.34
CA GLN A 31 39.23 26.40 69.20
C GLN A 31 38.23 25.31 68.78
N ALA A 32 37.49 24.71 69.72
CA ALA A 32 36.50 23.72 69.48
C ALA A 32 35.28 24.32 68.71
N ALA A 33 34.81 25.49 69.15
CA ALA A 33 33.74 26.24 68.48
C ALA A 33 34.13 26.68 67.08
N LEU A 34 35.34 27.17 66.85
CA LEU A 34 35.85 27.53 65.52
C LEU A 34 35.87 26.31 64.60
N THR A 35 36.39 25.18 65.07
CA THR A 35 36.47 23.94 64.28
C THR A 35 35.09 23.43 63.93
N ALA A 36 34.12 23.47 64.84
CA ALA A 36 32.75 23.06 64.58
C ALA A 36 32.07 23.91 63.48
N ARG A 37 32.24 25.24 63.54
CA ARG A 37 31.69 26.20 62.58
C ARG A 37 32.32 26.04 61.19
N VAL A 38 33.63 25.89 61.10
CA VAL A 38 34.35 25.63 59.88
C VAL A 38 33.85 24.33 59.25
N ARG A 39 33.64 23.23 59.97
CA ARG A 39 33.10 21.97 59.49
C ARG A 39 31.65 22.13 58.96
N ALA A 40 30.82 22.92 59.64
CA ALA A 40 29.48 23.21 59.23
C ALA A 40 29.45 23.93 57.83
N MET A 41 30.28 24.99 57.73
CA MET A 41 30.42 25.74 56.48
C MET A 41 30.96 24.90 55.32
N LEU A 42 31.95 24.04 55.58
CA LEU A 42 32.48 23.13 54.61
C LEU A 42 31.41 22.13 54.10
N ARG A 43 30.52 21.68 55.01
CA ARG A 43 29.35 20.83 54.57
C ARG A 43 28.37 21.61 53.70
N ILE A 44 28.04 22.85 54.10
CA ILE A 44 27.14 23.71 53.31
C ILE A 44 27.74 23.97 51.92
N LYS A 45 29.02 24.29 51.86
CA LYS A 45 29.73 24.49 50.59
C LYS A 45 29.71 23.23 49.74
N ALA A 46 30.02 22.07 50.30
CA ALA A 46 29.99 20.80 49.57
C ALA A 46 28.59 20.49 49.00
N LEU A 47 27.52 20.72 49.78
CA LEU A 47 26.15 20.58 49.31
C LEU A 47 25.83 21.56 48.17
N HIS A 48 26.26 22.80 48.30
CA HIS A 48 26.03 23.82 47.26
C HIS A 48 26.77 23.48 45.96
N ASP A 49 28.02 23.02 46.09
CA ASP A 49 28.79 22.56 44.91
C ASP A 49 28.13 21.37 44.25
N THR A 50 27.64 20.37 45.01
CA THR A 50 26.89 19.21 44.48
C THR A 50 25.60 19.65 43.78
N VAL A 51 24.81 20.56 44.36
CA VAL A 51 23.58 21.07 43.72
C VAL A 51 23.91 21.80 42.42
N ARG A 52 24.98 22.58 42.41
CA ARG A 52 25.43 23.28 41.20
C ARG A 52 25.86 22.31 40.07
N GLU A 53 26.61 21.27 40.42
CA GLU A 53 26.98 20.22 39.46
C GLU A 53 25.77 19.47 38.92
N GLN A 54 24.81 19.12 39.80
CA GLN A 54 23.58 18.48 39.39
C GLN A 54 22.74 19.36 38.44
N ALA A 55 22.62 20.66 38.78
CA ALA A 55 21.91 21.61 37.91
C ALA A 55 22.54 21.70 36.50
N GLN A 56 23.87 21.84 36.44
CA GLN A 56 24.59 21.85 35.15
C GLN A 56 24.40 20.55 34.34
N ARG A 57 24.41 19.40 35.04
CA ARG A 57 24.19 18.09 34.43
C ARG A 57 22.77 17.95 33.86
N LEU A 58 21.76 18.43 34.60
CA LEU A 58 20.37 18.43 34.17
C LEU A 58 20.16 19.35 32.95
N GLU A 59 20.77 20.54 32.97
CA GLU A 59 20.72 21.45 31.81
C GLU A 59 21.32 20.81 30.52
N ALA A 60 22.48 20.16 30.68
CA ALA A 60 23.11 19.45 29.54
C ALA A 60 22.23 18.32 29.03
N GLN A 61 21.65 17.51 29.91
CA GLN A 61 20.73 16.43 29.54
C GLN A 61 19.45 16.96 28.87
N ALA A 62 18.89 18.06 29.38
CA ALA A 62 17.72 18.71 28.80
C ALA A 62 18.00 19.21 27.37
N ALA A 63 19.19 19.81 27.16
CA ALA A 63 19.61 20.25 25.83
C ALA A 63 19.79 19.07 24.85
N GLU A 64 20.42 17.99 25.31
CA GLU A 64 20.59 16.77 24.51
C GLU A 64 19.22 16.14 24.14
N LEU A 65 18.32 15.97 25.09
CA LEU A 65 16.97 15.48 24.87
C LEU A 65 16.19 16.34 23.86
N ALA A 66 16.34 17.66 23.93
CA ALA A 66 15.68 18.57 22.98
C ALA A 66 16.17 18.35 21.54
N LEU A 67 17.47 18.10 21.34
CA LEU A 67 18.04 17.77 20.04
C LEU A 67 17.53 16.41 19.52
N TRP A 68 17.50 15.41 20.40
CA TRP A 68 16.97 14.08 20.06
C TRP A 68 15.50 14.12 19.65
N ASN A 69 14.66 14.88 20.40
CA ASN A 69 13.25 15.04 20.10
C ASN A 69 13.02 15.68 18.72
N ARG A 70 13.76 16.76 18.40
CA ARG A 70 13.68 17.36 17.05
C ARG A 70 14.03 16.38 15.94
N GLY A 71 15.13 15.65 16.09
CA GLY A 71 15.52 14.64 15.11
C GLY A 71 14.54 13.47 15.01
N LEU A 72 13.80 13.16 16.07
CA LEU A 72 12.74 12.16 16.05
C LEU A 72 11.49 12.69 15.34
N GLU A 73 11.08 13.92 15.63
CA GLU A 73 9.96 14.60 14.98
C GLU A 73 10.15 14.71 13.48
N GLU A 74 11.35 15.08 13.00
CA GLU A 74 11.69 15.13 11.59
C GLU A 74 11.59 13.75 10.92
N ARG A 75 12.07 12.69 11.57
CA ARG A 75 11.97 11.32 11.07
C ARG A 75 10.53 10.83 11.01
N VAL A 76 9.73 11.11 12.03
CA VAL A 76 8.30 10.76 12.05
C VAL A 76 7.55 11.48 10.95
N ALA A 77 7.80 12.78 10.75
CA ALA A 77 7.18 13.54 9.66
C ALA A 77 7.54 12.98 8.28
N ALA A 78 8.80 12.61 8.05
CA ALA A 78 9.25 11.99 6.81
C ALA A 78 8.57 10.62 6.58
N GLN A 79 8.48 9.78 7.60
CA GLN A 79 7.80 8.47 7.51
C GLN A 79 6.30 8.61 7.27
N LEU A 80 5.62 9.56 7.92
CA LEU A 80 4.21 9.83 7.67
C LEU A 80 3.98 10.28 6.23
N GLY A 81 4.82 11.17 5.68
CA GLY A 81 4.76 11.58 4.27
C GLY A 81 4.90 10.41 3.31
N GLU A 82 5.80 9.46 3.59
CA GLU A 82 5.98 8.26 2.77
C GLU A 82 4.77 7.31 2.87
N ILE A 83 4.23 7.10 4.08
CA ILE A 83 3.02 6.29 4.29
C ILE A 83 1.82 6.90 3.55
N GLU A 84 1.65 8.22 3.61
CA GLU A 84 0.58 8.90 2.87
C GLU A 84 0.77 8.79 1.36
N ARG A 85 2.00 8.87 0.85
CA ARG A 85 2.33 8.66 -0.56
C ARG A 85 1.94 7.26 -1.02
N ILE A 86 2.37 6.23 -0.28
CA ILE A 86 2.00 4.83 -0.55
C ILE A 86 0.50 4.62 -0.43
N GLY A 87 -0.16 5.22 0.56
CA GLY A 87 -1.61 5.16 0.75
C GLY A 87 -2.39 5.77 -0.41
N ARG A 88 -1.90 6.87 -1.01
CA ARG A 88 -2.49 7.44 -2.23
C ARG A 88 -2.33 6.50 -3.43
N LEU A 89 -1.13 5.92 -3.62
CA LEU A 89 -0.88 4.98 -4.71
C LEU A 89 -1.78 3.74 -4.60
N LYS A 90 -1.95 3.17 -3.41
CA LYS A 90 -2.79 1.99 -3.16
C LYS A 90 -4.28 2.19 -3.48
N ARG A 91 -4.78 3.41 -3.47
CA ARG A 91 -6.19 3.70 -3.77
C ARG A 91 -6.53 3.66 -5.26
N PHE A 92 -5.54 3.91 -6.13
CA PHE A 92 -5.75 4.13 -7.56
C PHE A 92 -4.99 3.14 -8.44
N LEU A 93 -4.09 2.35 -7.87
CA LEU A 93 -3.27 1.40 -8.60
C LEU A 93 -3.49 -0.01 -8.07
N ALA A 94 -3.44 -0.98 -8.98
CA ALA A 94 -3.44 -2.39 -8.58
C ALA A 94 -2.30 -2.68 -7.59
N PRO A 95 -2.49 -3.55 -6.60
CA PRO A 95 -1.48 -3.85 -5.57
C PRO A 95 -0.11 -4.18 -6.15
N GLN A 96 -0.05 -4.96 -7.21
CA GLN A 96 1.18 -5.36 -7.90
C GLN A 96 1.96 -4.16 -8.46
N VAL A 97 1.25 -3.13 -8.96
CA VAL A 97 1.86 -1.89 -9.44
C VAL A 97 2.49 -1.13 -8.27
N VAL A 98 1.79 -1.04 -7.14
CA VAL A 98 2.29 -0.37 -5.93
C VAL A 98 3.52 -1.08 -5.37
N GLU A 99 3.47 -2.42 -5.26
CA GLU A 99 4.61 -3.23 -4.81
C GLU A 99 5.85 -2.99 -5.68
N ARG A 100 5.65 -2.90 -6.99
CA ARG A 100 6.72 -2.61 -7.94
C ARG A 100 7.32 -1.21 -7.74
N ILE A 101 6.48 -0.19 -7.54
CA ILE A 101 6.92 1.19 -7.26
C ILE A 101 7.76 1.23 -5.97
N VAL A 102 7.29 0.55 -4.92
CA VAL A 102 7.98 0.49 -3.62
C VAL A 102 9.31 -0.28 -3.72
N ALA A 103 9.32 -1.42 -4.41
CA ALA A 103 10.49 -2.29 -4.52
C ALA A 103 11.63 -1.69 -5.37
N PHE A 104 11.31 -0.95 -6.42
CA PHE A 104 12.29 -0.41 -7.37
C PHE A 104 12.54 1.10 -7.24
N GLY A 105 11.96 1.73 -6.22
CA GLY A 105 12.33 3.07 -5.77
C GLY A 105 11.97 4.22 -6.71
N GLY A 106 10.94 4.07 -7.57
CA GLY A 106 10.59 5.17 -8.45
C GLY A 106 9.26 5.05 -9.19
N GLU A 107 8.67 6.21 -9.48
CA GLU A 107 7.49 6.35 -10.33
C GLU A 107 7.82 6.11 -11.83
N ALA A 108 9.08 5.89 -12.19
CA ALA A 108 9.51 5.61 -13.57
C ALA A 108 8.79 4.41 -14.20
N ILE A 109 8.31 3.47 -13.38
CA ILE A 109 7.51 2.34 -13.84
C ILE A 109 6.13 2.76 -14.37
N LEU A 110 5.67 3.95 -14.00
CA LEU A 110 4.41 4.53 -14.47
C LEU A 110 4.58 5.30 -15.79
N GLU A 111 5.83 5.45 -16.27
CA GLU A 111 6.10 6.07 -17.58
C GLU A 111 5.54 5.21 -18.70
N ARG A 112 5.14 5.88 -19.75
CA ARG A 112 4.58 5.19 -20.92
C ARG A 112 5.64 4.32 -21.60
N HIS A 113 5.33 3.04 -21.74
CA HIS A 113 6.18 2.07 -22.42
C HIS A 113 5.35 1.10 -23.25
N ARG A 114 6.00 0.46 -24.21
CA ARG A 114 5.38 -0.54 -25.10
C ARG A 114 5.82 -1.93 -24.67
N ARG A 115 4.84 -2.82 -24.49
CA ARG A 115 5.09 -4.21 -24.10
C ARG A 115 4.15 -5.19 -24.80
N ASP A 116 4.63 -6.41 -25.05
CA ASP A 116 3.80 -7.53 -25.46
C ASP A 116 3.12 -8.10 -24.21
N ILE A 117 1.81 -8.03 -24.15
CA ILE A 117 1.00 -8.41 -22.98
C ILE A 117 -0.07 -9.42 -23.38
N VAL A 118 -0.57 -10.14 -22.39
CA VAL A 118 -1.81 -10.91 -22.53
C VAL A 118 -2.90 -10.17 -21.77
N VAL A 119 -4.04 -10.02 -22.43
CA VAL A 119 -5.23 -9.36 -21.91
C VAL A 119 -6.35 -10.39 -21.80
N LEU A 120 -6.96 -10.47 -20.64
CA LEU A 120 -8.14 -11.26 -20.35
C LEU A 120 -9.27 -10.31 -19.98
N PHE A 121 -10.37 -10.38 -20.72
CA PHE A 121 -11.66 -9.81 -20.34
C PHE A 121 -12.59 -10.93 -19.90
N CYS A 122 -13.32 -10.73 -18.84
CA CYS A 122 -14.43 -11.59 -18.45
C CYS A 122 -15.64 -10.75 -18.07
N ASP A 123 -16.84 -11.31 -18.28
CA ASP A 123 -18.09 -10.59 -18.12
C ASP A 123 -19.23 -11.56 -17.78
N LEU A 124 -20.25 -11.08 -17.08
CA LEU A 124 -21.43 -11.86 -16.75
C LEU A 124 -22.46 -11.82 -17.88
N ARG A 125 -22.98 -12.98 -18.28
CA ARG A 125 -24.01 -13.10 -19.29
C ARG A 125 -25.40 -12.94 -18.66
N GLY A 126 -26.26 -12.15 -19.32
CA GLY A 126 -27.60 -11.87 -18.80
C GLY A 126 -27.65 -10.84 -17.65
N PHE A 127 -26.50 -10.33 -17.22
CA PHE A 127 -26.43 -9.40 -16.09
C PHE A 127 -27.23 -8.10 -16.30
N THR A 128 -27.21 -7.52 -17.50
CA THR A 128 -27.98 -6.30 -17.81
C THR A 128 -29.48 -6.53 -17.60
N ALA A 129 -30.02 -7.63 -18.11
CA ALA A 129 -31.43 -7.97 -17.94
C ALA A 129 -31.79 -8.26 -16.48
N PHE A 130 -30.89 -8.91 -15.76
CA PHE A 130 -31.01 -9.12 -14.32
C PHE A 130 -31.04 -7.78 -13.57
N ALA A 131 -30.09 -6.89 -13.82
CA ALA A 131 -29.98 -5.60 -13.15
C ALA A 131 -31.16 -4.64 -13.43
N GLU A 132 -31.83 -4.82 -14.57
CA GLU A 132 -33.05 -4.05 -14.88
C GLU A 132 -34.28 -4.46 -14.06
N THR A 133 -34.30 -5.69 -13.54
CA THR A 133 -35.48 -6.29 -12.89
C THR A 133 -35.29 -6.62 -11.42
N ALA A 134 -34.03 -6.78 -10.98
CA ALA A 134 -33.69 -7.11 -9.59
C ALA A 134 -33.63 -5.86 -8.69
N GLU A 135 -33.78 -6.08 -7.40
CA GLU A 135 -33.55 -5.02 -6.42
C GLU A 135 -32.03 -4.64 -6.37
N PRO A 136 -31.69 -3.38 -6.12
CA PRO A 136 -30.29 -2.94 -6.11
C PRO A 136 -29.39 -3.73 -5.14
N GLU A 137 -29.94 -4.17 -4.03
CA GLU A 137 -29.26 -4.98 -3.01
C GLU A 137 -28.86 -6.36 -3.57
N ASP A 138 -29.72 -7.00 -4.38
CA ASP A 138 -29.43 -8.28 -5.01
C ASP A 138 -28.36 -8.12 -6.09
N VAL A 139 -28.41 -7.04 -6.86
CA VAL A 139 -27.37 -6.71 -7.85
C VAL A 139 -26.00 -6.55 -7.18
N MET A 140 -25.95 -5.82 -6.07
CA MET A 140 -24.72 -5.64 -5.31
C MET A 140 -24.22 -6.92 -4.65
N ALA A 141 -25.14 -7.78 -4.18
CA ALA A 141 -24.80 -9.08 -3.61
C ALA A 141 -24.15 -9.99 -4.66
N VAL A 142 -24.75 -10.12 -5.86
CA VAL A 142 -24.18 -10.89 -6.97
C VAL A 142 -22.80 -10.38 -7.37
N LEU A 143 -22.61 -9.07 -7.53
CA LEU A 143 -21.31 -8.49 -7.85
C LEU A 143 -20.27 -8.75 -6.75
N SER A 144 -20.66 -8.65 -5.48
CA SER A 144 -19.77 -8.90 -4.34
C SER A 144 -19.32 -10.37 -4.29
N GLU A 145 -20.23 -11.32 -4.46
CA GLU A 145 -19.95 -12.75 -4.53
C GLU A 145 -19.01 -13.07 -5.70
N TYR A 146 -19.28 -12.51 -6.87
CA TYR A 146 -18.48 -12.64 -8.08
C TYR A 146 -17.04 -12.11 -7.88
N HIS A 147 -16.88 -10.87 -7.42
CA HIS A 147 -15.58 -10.26 -7.20
C HIS A 147 -14.78 -10.97 -6.10
N SER A 148 -15.45 -11.38 -5.02
CA SER A 148 -14.82 -12.10 -3.90
C SER A 148 -14.32 -13.49 -4.32
N SER A 149 -15.01 -14.14 -5.26
CA SER A 149 -14.61 -15.44 -5.79
C SER A 149 -13.44 -15.32 -6.78
N LEU A 150 -13.44 -14.32 -7.65
CA LEU A 150 -12.45 -14.20 -8.73
C LEU A 150 -11.17 -13.45 -8.32
N GLY A 151 -11.25 -12.52 -7.38
CA GLY A 151 -10.10 -11.74 -6.92
C GLY A 151 -8.91 -12.59 -6.47
N PRO A 152 -9.09 -13.58 -5.58
CA PRO A 152 -8.03 -14.49 -5.16
C PRO A 152 -7.40 -15.30 -6.31
N LEU A 153 -8.20 -15.66 -7.34
CA LEU A 153 -7.71 -16.37 -8.52
C LEU A 153 -6.79 -15.48 -9.35
N ILE A 154 -7.17 -14.22 -9.59
CA ILE A 154 -6.34 -13.24 -10.30
C ILE A 154 -4.97 -13.12 -9.63
N HIS A 155 -4.93 -13.00 -8.30
CA HIS A 155 -3.69 -12.93 -7.55
C HIS A 155 -2.86 -14.20 -7.63
N ARG A 156 -3.48 -15.37 -7.53
CA ARG A 156 -2.81 -16.69 -7.63
C ARG A 156 -2.06 -16.85 -8.94
N TYR A 157 -2.65 -16.39 -10.03
CA TYR A 157 -2.04 -16.45 -11.36
C TYR A 157 -1.17 -15.24 -11.70
N GLU A 158 -0.92 -14.35 -10.74
CA GLU A 158 -0.12 -13.12 -10.90
C GLU A 158 -0.67 -12.20 -12.02
N GLY A 159 -1.98 -12.22 -12.23
CA GLY A 159 -2.67 -11.28 -13.10
C GLY A 159 -2.80 -9.90 -12.42
N THR A 160 -2.64 -8.85 -13.18
CA THR A 160 -2.89 -7.48 -12.75
C THR A 160 -4.31 -7.08 -13.11
N LEU A 161 -5.17 -6.89 -12.12
CA LEU A 161 -6.49 -6.31 -12.34
C LEU A 161 -6.33 -4.84 -12.74
N ASP A 162 -6.65 -4.52 -14.01
CA ASP A 162 -6.57 -3.15 -14.52
C ASP A 162 -7.78 -2.33 -14.06
N ARG A 163 -8.99 -2.84 -14.31
CA ARG A 163 -10.24 -2.18 -13.90
C ARG A 163 -11.43 -3.13 -13.87
N PHE A 164 -12.46 -2.68 -13.19
CA PHE A 164 -13.83 -3.18 -13.35
C PHE A 164 -14.55 -2.43 -14.48
N THR A 165 -15.34 -3.12 -15.26
CA THR A 165 -16.13 -2.56 -16.39
C THR A 165 -17.61 -2.87 -16.20
N GLY A 166 -18.20 -2.39 -15.11
CA GLY A 166 -19.53 -2.80 -14.66
C GLY A 166 -19.47 -4.17 -14.01
N ASP A 167 -20.08 -5.17 -14.65
CA ASP A 167 -20.04 -6.58 -14.27
C ASP A 167 -18.84 -7.34 -14.85
N GLY A 168 -18.01 -6.68 -15.68
CA GLY A 168 -16.81 -7.26 -16.24
C GLY A 168 -15.53 -6.89 -15.50
N MET A 169 -14.46 -7.63 -15.79
CA MET A 169 -13.12 -7.37 -15.31
C MET A 169 -12.10 -7.43 -16.45
N LEU A 170 -11.15 -6.49 -16.42
CA LEU A 170 -9.98 -6.47 -17.30
C LEU A 170 -8.75 -6.87 -16.49
N VAL A 171 -8.12 -7.97 -16.89
CA VAL A 171 -6.89 -8.50 -16.29
C VAL A 171 -5.77 -8.49 -17.33
N VAL A 172 -4.59 -7.99 -16.91
CA VAL A 172 -3.39 -7.91 -17.75
C VAL A 172 -2.30 -8.79 -17.17
N PHE A 173 -1.56 -9.49 -18.05
CA PHE A 173 -0.38 -10.28 -17.69
C PHE A 173 0.85 -9.77 -18.41
N ASN A 174 2.02 -10.02 -17.82
CA ASN A 174 3.33 -9.57 -18.25
C ASN A 174 3.57 -8.08 -18.08
N ASP A 175 2.73 -7.37 -17.31
CA ASP A 175 2.93 -5.98 -16.88
C ASP A 175 2.10 -5.68 -15.63
N PRO A 176 2.62 -4.96 -14.64
CA PRO A 176 3.99 -4.44 -14.48
C PRO A 176 5.01 -5.54 -14.17
N MET A 177 4.56 -6.72 -13.74
CA MET A 177 5.42 -7.86 -13.45
C MET A 177 5.72 -8.65 -14.73
N PRO A 178 7.02 -8.91 -15.05
CA PRO A 178 7.36 -9.82 -16.15
C PRO A 178 6.80 -11.21 -15.91
N CYS A 179 6.14 -11.77 -16.92
CA CYS A 179 5.51 -13.09 -16.86
C CYS A 179 5.78 -13.84 -18.17
N PRO A 180 6.83 -14.70 -18.23
CA PRO A 180 7.22 -15.39 -19.46
C PRO A 180 6.14 -16.36 -19.98
N ASP A 181 5.32 -16.92 -19.09
CA ASP A 181 4.23 -17.87 -19.36
C ASP A 181 2.84 -17.20 -19.29
N ALA A 182 2.76 -15.91 -19.61
CA ALA A 182 1.55 -15.10 -19.52
C ALA A 182 0.33 -15.72 -20.20
N ALA A 183 0.48 -16.29 -21.42
CA ALA A 183 -0.60 -16.95 -22.13
C ALA A 183 -1.15 -18.18 -21.39
N LEU A 184 -0.26 -19.00 -20.84
CA LEU A 184 -0.65 -20.20 -20.09
C LEU A 184 -1.36 -19.83 -18.78
N ARG A 185 -0.85 -18.85 -18.04
CA ARG A 185 -1.48 -18.36 -16.80
C ARG A 185 -2.86 -17.77 -17.07
N ALA A 186 -3.00 -16.97 -18.13
CA ALA A 186 -4.30 -16.41 -18.50
C ALA A 186 -5.34 -17.49 -18.84
N VAL A 187 -4.94 -18.53 -19.59
CA VAL A 187 -5.82 -19.66 -19.93
C VAL A 187 -6.20 -20.45 -18.69
N ARG A 188 -5.25 -20.77 -17.82
CA ARG A 188 -5.52 -21.46 -16.54
C ARG A 188 -6.46 -20.65 -15.64
N LEU A 189 -6.17 -19.34 -15.48
CA LEU A 189 -7.04 -18.44 -14.73
C LEU A 189 -8.46 -18.47 -15.29
N ALA A 190 -8.63 -18.34 -16.61
CA ALA A 190 -9.95 -18.33 -17.23
C ALA A 190 -10.74 -19.62 -16.99
N VAL A 191 -10.07 -20.78 -17.01
CA VAL A 191 -10.72 -22.08 -16.72
C VAL A 191 -11.16 -22.15 -15.26
N GLU A 192 -10.30 -21.78 -14.29
CA GLU A 192 -10.70 -21.75 -12.88
C GLU A 192 -11.78 -20.70 -12.61
N MET A 193 -11.74 -19.52 -13.26
CA MET A 193 -12.82 -18.53 -13.17
C MET A 193 -14.15 -19.11 -13.66
N ARG A 194 -14.16 -19.78 -14.82
CA ARG A 194 -15.35 -20.44 -15.37
C ARG A 194 -15.94 -21.44 -14.38
N GLU A 195 -15.09 -22.27 -13.78
CA GLU A 195 -15.53 -23.27 -12.79
C GLU A 195 -16.10 -22.60 -11.53
N ALA A 196 -15.45 -21.56 -11.01
CA ALA A 196 -15.90 -20.81 -9.86
C ALA A 196 -17.25 -20.12 -10.11
N VAL A 197 -17.39 -19.46 -11.27
CA VAL A 197 -18.66 -18.80 -11.63
C VAL A 197 -19.77 -19.81 -11.91
N ALA A 198 -19.47 -20.97 -12.49
CA ALA A 198 -20.45 -22.03 -12.68
C ALA A 198 -21.04 -22.55 -11.36
N MET A 199 -20.28 -22.50 -10.24
CA MET A 199 -20.81 -22.80 -8.91
C MET A 199 -21.74 -21.68 -8.43
N LEU A 200 -21.32 -20.42 -8.55
CA LEU A 200 -22.15 -19.26 -8.17
C LEU A 200 -23.43 -19.18 -9.01
N ALA A 201 -23.34 -19.45 -10.32
CA ALA A 201 -24.49 -19.44 -11.23
C ALA A 201 -25.60 -20.41 -10.80
N ARG A 202 -25.26 -21.58 -10.23
CA ARG A 202 -26.24 -22.52 -9.67
C ARG A 202 -26.95 -21.93 -8.44
N GLU A 203 -26.22 -21.22 -7.59
CA GLU A 203 -26.77 -20.55 -6.41
C GLU A 203 -27.66 -19.37 -6.83
N TRP A 204 -27.23 -18.59 -7.85
CA TRP A 204 -28.00 -17.49 -8.41
C TRP A 204 -29.29 -17.99 -9.07
N LEU A 205 -29.20 -19.09 -9.81
CA LEU A 205 -30.36 -19.71 -10.44
C LEU A 205 -31.39 -20.18 -9.39
N ALA A 206 -30.93 -20.74 -8.25
CA ALA A 206 -31.81 -21.13 -7.15
C ALA A 206 -32.53 -19.91 -6.49
N ARG A 207 -31.94 -18.71 -6.63
CA ARG A 207 -32.56 -17.41 -6.25
C ARG A 207 -33.41 -16.79 -7.37
N GLY A 208 -33.51 -17.44 -8.54
CA GLY A 208 -34.29 -16.96 -9.70
C GLY A 208 -33.49 -16.08 -10.68
N HIS A 209 -32.16 -16.01 -10.56
CA HIS A 209 -31.30 -15.19 -11.39
C HIS A 209 -30.53 -16.07 -12.39
N GLU A 210 -30.85 -15.95 -13.67
CA GLU A 210 -30.17 -16.67 -14.75
C GLU A 210 -29.00 -15.84 -15.26
N ILE A 211 -27.80 -16.10 -14.70
CA ILE A 211 -26.54 -15.37 -15.00
C ILE A 211 -25.49 -16.37 -15.42
N GLY A 212 -24.90 -16.15 -16.59
CA GLY A 212 -23.80 -16.94 -17.14
C GLY A 212 -22.46 -16.19 -17.12
N PHE A 213 -21.45 -16.74 -17.79
CA PHE A 213 -20.09 -16.20 -17.78
C PHE A 213 -19.38 -16.39 -19.11
N GLY A 214 -18.71 -15.37 -19.62
CA GLY A 214 -17.92 -15.42 -20.84
C GLY A 214 -16.54 -14.78 -20.68
N VAL A 215 -15.55 -15.30 -21.39
CA VAL A 215 -14.16 -14.82 -21.33
C VAL A 215 -13.58 -14.61 -22.73
N GLY A 216 -12.82 -13.55 -22.92
CA GLY A 216 -12.03 -13.28 -24.11
C GLY A 216 -10.55 -13.06 -23.77
N ILE A 217 -9.63 -13.77 -24.45
CA ILE A 217 -8.19 -13.65 -24.22
C ILE A 217 -7.46 -13.34 -25.52
N ALA A 218 -6.64 -12.29 -25.50
CA ALA A 218 -5.79 -11.91 -26.63
C ALA A 218 -4.37 -11.60 -26.18
N GLN A 219 -3.40 -11.78 -27.09
CA GLN A 219 -2.00 -11.40 -26.87
C GLN A 219 -1.54 -10.45 -27.95
N GLY A 220 -0.83 -9.40 -27.56
CA GLY A 220 -0.27 -8.42 -28.49
C GLY A 220 0.41 -7.25 -27.81
N TYR A 221 0.94 -6.34 -28.61
CA TYR A 221 1.56 -5.13 -28.09
C TYR A 221 0.53 -4.11 -27.66
N ALA A 222 0.76 -3.53 -26.49
CA ALA A 222 0.05 -2.37 -25.99
C ALA A 222 1.04 -1.30 -25.48
N THR A 223 0.57 -0.08 -25.36
CA THR A 223 1.23 0.97 -24.59
C THR A 223 0.62 0.99 -23.19
N LEU A 224 1.45 0.79 -22.20
CA LEU A 224 1.07 0.83 -20.80
C LEU A 224 1.67 2.06 -20.13
N GLY A 225 1.06 2.51 -19.05
CA GLY A 225 1.51 3.65 -18.28
C GLY A 225 0.38 4.43 -17.65
N ARG A 226 0.75 5.51 -16.98
CA ARG A 226 -0.22 6.40 -16.37
C ARG A 226 -0.98 7.22 -17.45
N ILE A 227 -2.30 7.12 -17.40
CA ILE A 227 -3.22 7.80 -18.31
C ILE A 227 -4.25 8.56 -17.48
N GLY A 228 -4.47 9.82 -17.78
CA GLY A 228 -5.39 10.68 -17.06
C GLY A 228 -4.89 12.11 -17.00
N PHE A 229 -5.39 12.85 -16.03
CA PHE A 229 -5.07 14.24 -15.77
C PHE A 229 -4.72 14.43 -14.27
N GLU A 230 -4.25 15.60 -13.92
CA GLU A 230 -3.92 15.95 -12.54
C GLU A 230 -5.11 15.73 -11.60
N GLY A 231 -4.91 14.94 -10.54
CA GLY A 231 -5.96 14.55 -9.60
C GLY A 231 -6.69 13.25 -9.92
N ARG A 232 -6.65 12.72 -11.17
CA ARG A 232 -7.23 11.43 -11.55
C ARG A 232 -6.46 10.76 -12.67
N SER A 233 -5.76 9.71 -12.35
CA SER A 233 -5.00 8.92 -13.33
C SER A 233 -5.01 7.45 -12.97
N ASP A 234 -5.12 6.60 -13.99
CA ASP A 234 -5.07 5.16 -13.86
C ASP A 234 -3.82 4.62 -14.56
N TYR A 235 -3.26 3.53 -14.06
CA TYR A 235 -2.25 2.76 -14.78
C TYR A 235 -2.97 1.72 -15.62
N THR A 236 -2.87 1.82 -16.94
CA THR A 236 -3.67 0.99 -17.83
C THR A 236 -2.97 0.70 -19.16
N ALA A 237 -3.49 -0.33 -19.87
CA ALA A 237 -3.05 -0.75 -21.18
C ALA A 237 -3.94 -0.18 -22.29
N ILE A 238 -3.34 0.50 -23.25
CA ILE A 238 -4.02 0.95 -24.48
C ILE A 238 -3.41 0.27 -25.69
N GLY A 239 -4.24 -0.42 -26.46
CA GLY A 239 -3.81 -1.12 -27.67
C GLY A 239 -4.95 -1.90 -28.35
N THR A 240 -4.69 -2.33 -29.57
CA THR A 240 -5.64 -3.18 -30.32
C THR A 240 -5.89 -4.52 -29.61
N VAL A 241 -4.91 -5.01 -28.85
CA VAL A 241 -5.02 -6.25 -28.06
C VAL A 241 -6.10 -6.14 -26.99
N THR A 242 -6.23 -4.99 -26.33
CA THR A 242 -7.26 -4.75 -25.30
C THR A 242 -8.66 -4.79 -25.93
N ASN A 243 -8.83 -4.07 -27.07
CA ASN A 243 -10.08 -4.08 -27.80
C ASN A 243 -10.41 -5.49 -28.33
N LEU A 244 -9.41 -6.24 -28.79
CA LEU A 244 -9.62 -7.59 -29.30
C LEU A 244 -10.09 -8.56 -28.20
N ALA A 245 -9.47 -8.51 -27.01
CA ALA A 245 -9.90 -9.31 -25.86
C ALA A 245 -11.34 -8.97 -25.44
N ALA A 246 -11.70 -7.67 -25.42
CA ALA A 246 -13.06 -7.23 -25.13
C ALA A 246 -14.05 -7.77 -26.17
N ARG A 247 -13.74 -7.69 -27.47
CA ARG A 247 -14.63 -8.22 -28.51
C ARG A 247 -14.77 -9.73 -28.48
N LEU A 248 -13.72 -10.47 -28.14
CA LEU A 248 -13.82 -11.90 -27.89
C LEU A 248 -14.77 -12.20 -26.73
N CYS A 249 -14.63 -11.44 -25.64
CA CYS A 249 -15.54 -11.55 -24.51
C CYS A 249 -16.99 -11.22 -24.93
N ASP A 250 -17.24 -10.12 -25.65
CA ASP A 250 -18.60 -9.73 -26.11
C ASP A 250 -19.33 -10.85 -26.89
N VAL A 251 -18.61 -11.63 -27.71
CA VAL A 251 -19.18 -12.69 -28.54
C VAL A 251 -19.13 -14.08 -27.91
N ALA A 252 -18.49 -14.22 -26.74
CA ALA A 252 -18.45 -15.48 -26.02
C ALA A 252 -19.84 -15.81 -25.44
N GLU A 253 -20.31 -17.00 -25.69
CA GLU A 253 -21.53 -17.56 -25.08
C GLU A 253 -21.25 -17.96 -23.61
N ASP A 254 -22.32 -18.37 -22.92
CA ASP A 254 -22.17 -18.85 -21.55
C ASP A 254 -21.20 -20.04 -21.45
N GLY A 255 -20.24 -19.96 -20.54
CA GLY A 255 -19.21 -20.95 -20.32
C GLY A 255 -18.08 -20.97 -21.36
N GLN A 256 -18.12 -20.10 -22.39
CA GLN A 256 -17.06 -20.05 -23.41
C GLN A 256 -15.87 -19.18 -22.95
N ILE A 257 -14.67 -19.68 -23.30
CA ILE A 257 -13.41 -18.97 -23.15
C ILE A 257 -12.80 -18.81 -24.55
N LEU A 258 -13.04 -17.67 -25.17
CA LEU A 258 -12.58 -17.41 -26.53
C LEU A 258 -11.17 -16.83 -26.56
N VAL A 259 -10.33 -17.41 -27.37
CA VAL A 259 -8.92 -17.02 -27.51
C VAL A 259 -8.54 -16.77 -28.96
N THR A 260 -7.56 -15.86 -29.14
CA THR A 260 -6.94 -15.67 -30.45
C THR A 260 -6.07 -16.88 -30.83
N ARG A 261 -5.83 -17.08 -32.14
CA ARG A 261 -4.91 -18.09 -32.64
C ARG A 261 -3.53 -18.04 -31.97
N ARG A 262 -3.04 -16.82 -31.63
CA ARG A 262 -1.74 -16.64 -30.96
C ARG A 262 -1.73 -17.27 -29.58
N ILE A 263 -2.80 -17.08 -28.78
CA ILE A 263 -2.96 -17.72 -27.47
C ILE A 263 -3.08 -19.23 -27.61
N ALA A 264 -3.93 -19.70 -28.54
CA ALA A 264 -4.11 -21.13 -28.76
C ALA A 264 -2.78 -21.82 -29.13
N ALA A 265 -1.99 -21.25 -30.03
CA ALA A 265 -0.70 -21.79 -30.43
C ALA A 265 0.33 -21.77 -29.29
N ALA A 266 0.33 -20.70 -28.45
CA ALA A 266 1.24 -20.59 -27.31
C ALA A 266 0.91 -21.58 -26.16
N THR A 267 -0.29 -22.17 -26.14
CA THR A 267 -0.80 -23.03 -25.07
C THR A 267 -1.32 -24.39 -25.55
N GLU A 268 -1.03 -24.77 -26.78
CA GLU A 268 -1.53 -26.00 -27.40
C GLU A 268 -1.16 -27.30 -26.69
N SER A 269 0.01 -27.30 -25.99
CA SER A 269 0.46 -28.44 -25.20
C SER A 269 -0.23 -28.54 -23.82
N ALA A 270 -0.88 -27.47 -23.38
CA ALA A 270 -1.42 -27.33 -22.03
C ALA A 270 -2.95 -27.13 -21.99
N ALA A 271 -3.61 -27.02 -23.13
CA ALA A 271 -5.06 -26.86 -23.18
C ALA A 271 -5.63 -27.54 -24.44
N ARG A 272 -6.89 -27.97 -24.36
CA ARG A 272 -7.66 -28.48 -25.53
C ARG A 272 -8.52 -27.35 -26.07
N PHE A 273 -8.50 -27.22 -27.39
CA PHE A 273 -9.20 -26.16 -28.10
C PHE A 273 -10.21 -26.73 -29.11
N GLU A 274 -11.33 -26.05 -29.21
CA GLU A 274 -12.28 -26.19 -30.31
C GLU A 274 -12.11 -24.99 -31.25
N THR A 275 -11.82 -25.23 -32.53
CA THR A 275 -11.64 -24.17 -33.51
C THR A 275 -13.01 -23.67 -33.98
N LEU A 276 -13.31 -22.40 -33.80
CA LEU A 276 -14.58 -21.78 -34.23
C LEU A 276 -14.48 -21.10 -35.60
N GLY A 277 -13.29 -21.06 -36.19
CA GLY A 277 -13.04 -20.41 -37.46
C GLY A 277 -12.78 -18.89 -37.35
N GLU A 278 -13.07 -18.18 -38.43
CA GLU A 278 -12.90 -16.71 -38.47
C GLU A 278 -14.21 -16.01 -38.11
N ILE A 279 -14.17 -15.17 -37.09
CA ILE A 279 -15.32 -14.42 -36.60
C ILE A 279 -15.14 -12.92 -36.92
N ALA A 280 -16.13 -12.32 -37.58
CA ALA A 280 -16.20 -10.90 -37.81
C ALA A 280 -16.69 -10.21 -36.53
N MET A 281 -15.95 -9.23 -36.03
CA MET A 281 -16.25 -8.52 -34.78
C MET A 281 -16.42 -7.02 -35.03
N LYS A 282 -17.34 -6.39 -34.32
CA LYS A 282 -17.63 -4.96 -34.45
C LYS A 282 -16.39 -4.11 -34.19
N GLY A 283 -16.04 -3.24 -35.13
CA GLY A 283 -14.90 -2.33 -35.01
C GLY A 283 -13.54 -2.92 -35.39
N LEU A 284 -13.48 -4.19 -35.83
CA LEU A 284 -12.31 -4.80 -36.44
C LEU A 284 -12.47 -4.85 -37.97
N VAL A 285 -11.40 -4.50 -38.68
CA VAL A 285 -11.42 -4.45 -40.18
C VAL A 285 -11.41 -5.83 -40.79
N ARG A 286 -10.80 -6.83 -40.12
CA ARG A 286 -10.65 -8.19 -40.61
C ARG A 286 -11.23 -9.19 -39.63
N PRO A 287 -11.82 -10.29 -40.11
CA PRO A 287 -12.19 -11.40 -39.26
C PRO A 287 -10.99 -11.93 -38.49
N VAL A 288 -11.24 -12.47 -37.31
CA VAL A 288 -10.21 -13.00 -36.39
C VAL A 288 -10.41 -14.50 -36.25
N ALA A 289 -9.33 -15.27 -36.41
CA ALA A 289 -9.33 -16.69 -36.12
C ALA A 289 -9.43 -16.93 -34.60
N VAL A 290 -10.49 -17.61 -34.17
CA VAL A 290 -10.89 -17.81 -32.78
C VAL A 290 -10.96 -19.31 -32.46
N ALA A 291 -10.54 -19.64 -31.26
CA ALA A 291 -10.76 -20.97 -30.68
C ALA A 291 -11.37 -20.82 -29.28
N ASN A 292 -12.18 -21.81 -28.90
CA ASN A 292 -12.72 -21.93 -27.54
C ASN A 292 -11.84 -22.90 -26.72
N VAL A 293 -11.50 -22.52 -25.49
CA VAL A 293 -10.79 -23.39 -24.54
C VAL A 293 -11.79 -24.36 -23.92
N VAL A 294 -11.68 -25.64 -24.28
CA VAL A 294 -12.56 -26.68 -23.77
C VAL A 294 -12.17 -27.15 -22.38
N SER A 295 -10.90 -27.55 -22.21
CA SER A 295 -10.40 -28.09 -20.97
C SER A 295 -8.88 -27.95 -20.87
N LEU A 296 -8.36 -28.03 -19.65
CA LEU A 296 -6.94 -28.31 -19.39
C LEU A 296 -6.77 -29.84 -19.31
N PRO A 297 -5.66 -30.41 -19.80
CA PRO A 297 -5.34 -31.79 -19.53
C PRO A 297 -5.11 -31.98 -18.03
N PRO A 298 -5.41 -33.17 -17.48
CA PRO A 298 -5.24 -33.49 -16.06
C PRO A 298 -3.80 -33.39 -15.58
#